data_7291cc933dbd781e9bb0023e43776886
#
_entry.id   7291cc933dbd781e9bb0023e43776886
#
_cell.length_a   1.000
_cell.length_b   1.000
_cell.length_c   1.000
_cell.angle_alpha   90.00
_cell.angle_beta   90.00
_cell.angle_gamma   90.00
#
_symmetry.space_group_name_H-M   'P 1'
#
loop_
_entity.id
_entity.type
_entity.pdbx_description
1 polymer ?
#
loop_
_entity_poly.entity_id
_entity_poly.type
_entity_poly.pdbx_seq_one_letter_code
_entity_poly.pdbx_strand_id
1 'polypeptide(L)'
;MAETVKVILDAGHGDPEPGATYLGRQEKTDNLNLTLAVGNILARHGIDVVYTRVTDVYNTPYEKAQIANRSGADYFVSIHRNAMPVPGSASGAETLVYEDSGAAALMARNINSAMENAGYANLGVIERPGLVVLRRTQMPAVLVEAGFIDNDADNQFFDRNFDAIAQAIADGILKTIQEEQQACPRYYQIQTGAFQNEQAAASQLESLLMQGYPAFQIHDGNIHKVRVGAFLNLDNAARMEQELKNSGYTTLIVRESDVYCPYNQ
;
A
#
# COMPACT_ATOMS: atom_id res chain seq x y z
N MET A 1 18.75 2.41 13.19
CA MET A 1 17.43 2.15 13.78
C MET A 1 16.51 1.90 12.60
N ALA A 2 15.70 0.84 12.60
CA ALA A 2 14.69 0.66 11.56
C ALA A 2 13.72 1.86 11.61
N GLU A 3 13.40 2.42 10.46
CA GLU A 3 12.47 3.53 10.35
C GLU A 3 11.08 3.02 10.75
N THR A 4 10.41 3.73 11.66
CA THR A 4 9.09 3.33 12.16
C THR A 4 8.07 3.58 11.05
N VAL A 5 7.32 2.55 10.66
CA VAL A 5 6.25 2.68 9.65
C VAL A 5 5.18 3.61 10.20
N LYS A 6 4.74 4.54 9.36
CA LYS A 6 3.69 5.51 9.66
C LYS A 6 2.44 5.24 8.84
N VAL A 7 1.30 5.14 9.51
CA VAL A 7 -0.01 4.94 8.87
C VAL A 7 -0.90 6.13 9.20
N ILE A 8 -1.48 6.76 8.18
CA ILE A 8 -2.54 7.73 8.39
C ILE A 8 -3.90 7.10 8.23
N LEU A 9 -4.72 7.24 9.27
CA LEU A 9 -6.11 6.79 9.30
C LEU A 9 -7.06 7.96 9.04
N ASP A 10 -8.00 7.74 8.15
CA ASP A 10 -9.05 8.71 7.82
C ASP A 10 -10.40 8.19 8.28
N ALA A 11 -11.04 8.91 9.17
CA ALA A 11 -12.45 8.68 9.48
C ALA A 11 -13.32 9.39 8.45
N GLY A 12 -14.09 8.65 7.67
CA GLY A 12 -15.00 9.18 6.67
C GLY A 12 -15.98 10.21 7.27
N HIS A 13 -16.35 11.22 6.49
CA HIS A 13 -17.34 12.26 6.85
C HIS A 13 -16.92 13.11 8.08
N GLY A 14 -17.89 13.79 8.73
CA GLY A 14 -17.69 14.68 9.89
C GLY A 14 -18.70 15.84 9.89
N ASP A 15 -18.99 16.45 11.06
CA ASP A 15 -19.99 17.50 11.17
C ASP A 15 -19.66 18.74 10.32
N PRO A 16 -20.59 19.23 9.45
CA PRO A 16 -22.02 18.91 9.38
C PRO A 16 -22.39 17.78 8.39
N GLU A 17 -21.43 17.07 7.79
CA GLU A 17 -21.67 16.05 6.76
C GLU A 17 -21.75 14.66 7.43
N PRO A 18 -22.95 14.06 7.58
CA PRO A 18 -23.11 12.82 8.35
C PRO A 18 -22.69 11.55 7.62
N GLY A 19 -22.46 11.60 6.31
CA GLY A 19 -22.38 10.43 5.45
C GLY A 19 -23.75 9.78 5.26
N ALA A 20 -23.77 8.49 5.00
CA ALA A 20 -25.02 7.75 4.92
C ALA A 20 -25.73 7.73 6.29
N THR A 21 -27.06 7.79 6.25
CA THR A 21 -27.89 7.78 7.46
C THR A 21 -28.97 6.73 7.36
N TYR A 22 -29.20 6.00 8.43
CA TYR A 22 -30.25 4.98 8.49
C TYR A 22 -30.82 4.86 9.90
N LEU A 23 -32.15 5.04 10.04
CA LEU A 23 -32.87 4.98 11.33
C LEU A 23 -32.21 5.80 12.46
N GLY A 24 -31.67 6.98 12.14
CA GLY A 24 -31.01 7.86 13.09
C GLY A 24 -29.50 7.55 13.31
N ARG A 25 -28.97 6.44 12.81
CA ARG A 25 -27.55 6.14 12.77
C ARG A 25 -26.87 7.01 11.73
N GLN A 26 -25.68 7.50 12.03
CA GLN A 26 -24.88 8.35 11.13
C GLN A 26 -23.52 7.68 10.88
N GLU A 27 -23.15 7.57 9.63
CA GLU A 27 -21.91 6.94 9.19
C GLU A 27 -20.68 7.60 9.81
N LYS A 28 -20.65 8.94 9.90
CA LYS A 28 -19.54 9.70 10.48
C LYS A 28 -19.16 9.28 11.90
N THR A 29 -20.16 8.82 12.68
CA THR A 29 -19.97 8.39 14.07
C THR A 29 -19.34 6.99 14.13
N ASP A 30 -19.86 6.06 13.35
CA ASP A 30 -19.31 4.71 13.23
C ASP A 30 -17.87 4.76 12.73
N ASN A 31 -17.65 5.55 11.67
CA ASN A 31 -16.32 5.72 11.06
C ASN A 31 -15.30 6.27 12.07
N LEU A 32 -15.67 7.31 12.83
CA LEU A 32 -14.76 7.89 13.83
C LEU A 32 -14.39 6.87 14.91
N ASN A 33 -15.40 6.20 15.47
CA ASN A 33 -15.18 5.22 16.54
C ASN A 33 -14.30 4.07 16.07
N LEU A 34 -14.59 3.53 14.89
CA LEU A 34 -13.82 2.41 14.33
C LEU A 34 -12.39 2.82 13.97
N THR A 35 -12.21 4.01 13.38
CA THR A 35 -10.88 4.57 13.06
C THR A 35 -10.01 4.70 14.31
N LEU A 36 -10.55 5.22 15.39
CA LEU A 36 -9.82 5.38 16.65
C LEU A 36 -9.48 4.02 17.29
N ALA A 37 -10.39 3.05 17.21
CA ALA A 37 -10.15 1.69 17.70
C ALA A 37 -9.02 1.00 16.90
N VAL A 38 -9.06 1.06 15.58
CA VAL A 38 -8.00 0.54 14.69
C VAL A 38 -6.66 1.20 15.02
N GLY A 39 -6.64 2.52 15.15
CA GLY A 39 -5.40 3.25 15.45
C GLY A 39 -4.80 2.89 16.80
N ASN A 40 -5.63 2.68 17.81
CA ASN A 40 -5.17 2.20 19.11
C ASN A 40 -4.52 0.80 19.04
N ILE A 41 -5.03 -0.08 18.17
CA ILE A 41 -4.44 -1.39 17.95
C ILE A 41 -3.09 -1.25 17.25
N LEU A 42 -3.02 -0.51 16.15
CA LEU A 42 -1.79 -0.27 15.39
C LEU A 42 -0.69 0.35 16.26
N ALA A 43 -1.04 1.36 17.08
CA ALA A 43 -0.08 2.01 17.98
C ALA A 43 0.53 1.01 19.00
N ARG A 44 -0.26 0.07 19.53
CA ARG A 44 0.25 -1.00 20.41
C ARG A 44 1.22 -1.95 19.71
N HIS A 45 1.16 -2.03 18.37
CA HIS A 45 2.11 -2.81 17.55
C HIS A 45 3.30 -1.98 17.04
N GLY A 46 3.51 -0.77 17.57
CA GLY A 46 4.67 0.05 17.27
C GLY A 46 4.57 0.84 15.96
N ILE A 47 3.37 0.96 15.38
CA ILE A 47 3.11 1.80 14.21
C ILE A 47 2.93 3.26 14.66
N ASP A 48 3.55 4.20 13.95
CA ASP A 48 3.29 5.63 14.10
C ASP A 48 1.95 5.97 13.43
N VAL A 49 0.93 6.27 14.24
CA VAL A 49 -0.43 6.50 13.74
C VAL A 49 -0.77 7.97 13.77
N VAL A 50 -1.17 8.50 12.62
CA VAL A 50 -1.71 9.85 12.47
C VAL A 50 -3.14 9.78 11.94
N TYR A 51 -3.92 10.86 12.11
CA TYR A 51 -5.34 10.87 11.76
C TYR A 51 -5.68 12.10 10.94
N THR A 52 -6.65 11.99 10.04
CA THR A 52 -7.24 13.16 9.40
C THR A 52 -8.15 13.93 10.36
N ARG A 53 -8.83 13.23 11.28
CA ARG A 53 -9.61 13.79 12.39
C ARG A 53 -9.68 12.81 13.56
N VAL A 54 -9.82 13.34 14.77
CA VAL A 54 -10.02 12.58 16.02
C VAL A 54 -11.28 13.05 16.77
N THR A 55 -12.01 14.01 16.21
CA THR A 55 -13.26 14.54 16.71
C THR A 55 -14.27 14.66 15.59
N ASP A 56 -15.53 15.05 15.90
CA ASP A 56 -16.57 15.22 14.88
C ASP A 56 -16.41 16.56 14.13
N VAL A 57 -15.37 16.64 13.30
CA VAL A 57 -15.10 17.78 12.41
C VAL A 57 -15.02 17.30 10.98
N TYR A 58 -15.42 18.15 10.04
CA TYR A 58 -15.38 17.84 8.61
C TYR A 58 -14.11 18.37 7.95
N ASN A 59 -13.48 17.50 7.20
CA ASN A 59 -12.50 17.86 6.19
C ASN A 59 -13.02 17.36 4.83
N THR A 60 -12.94 18.17 3.81
CA THR A 60 -13.28 17.74 2.45
C THR A 60 -12.37 16.60 1.99
N PRO A 61 -12.78 15.74 1.07
CA PRO A 61 -11.92 14.68 0.53
C PRO A 61 -10.57 15.18 0.00
N TYR A 62 -10.54 16.43 -0.51
CA TYR A 62 -9.30 17.05 -0.96
C TYR A 62 -8.39 17.44 0.21
N GLU A 63 -8.95 18.05 1.27
CA GLU A 63 -8.21 18.39 2.49
C GLU A 63 -7.65 17.14 3.18
N LYS A 64 -8.43 16.05 3.25
CA LYS A 64 -7.99 14.76 3.78
C LYS A 64 -6.77 14.23 3.01
N ALA A 65 -6.81 14.25 1.67
CA ALA A 65 -5.67 13.87 0.84
C ALA A 65 -4.45 14.79 1.06
N GLN A 66 -4.66 16.10 1.26
CA GLN A 66 -3.57 17.02 1.58
C GLN A 66 -2.97 16.79 2.97
N ILE A 67 -3.79 16.49 3.97
CA ILE A 67 -3.33 16.12 5.31
C ILE A 67 -2.46 14.86 5.20
N ALA A 68 -2.94 13.84 4.47
CA ALA A 68 -2.20 12.61 4.23
C ALA A 68 -0.85 12.87 3.57
N ASN A 69 -0.81 13.63 2.48
CA ASN A 69 0.43 13.92 1.73
C ASN A 69 1.45 14.72 2.55
N ARG A 70 1.01 15.53 3.52
CA ARG A 70 1.91 16.29 4.42
C ARG A 70 2.35 15.51 5.65
N SER A 71 1.70 14.40 5.97
CA SER A 71 1.99 13.61 7.17
C SER A 71 3.30 12.83 7.09
N GLY A 72 3.79 12.56 5.87
CA GLY A 72 4.90 11.64 5.61
C GLY A 72 4.54 10.19 5.93
N ALA A 73 3.25 9.83 5.86
CA ALA A 73 2.81 8.47 6.10
C ALA A 73 3.16 7.54 4.91
N ASP A 74 3.43 6.28 5.23
CA ASP A 74 3.73 5.23 4.26
C ASP A 74 2.46 4.66 3.64
N TYR A 75 1.33 4.69 4.39
CA TYR A 75 0.04 4.15 3.96
C TYR A 75 -1.10 5.06 4.41
N PHE A 76 -2.16 5.10 3.57
CA PHE A 76 -3.42 5.80 3.87
C PHE A 76 -4.56 4.78 3.93
N VAL A 77 -5.34 4.80 5.03
CA VAL A 77 -6.51 3.94 5.20
C VAL A 77 -7.71 4.79 5.61
N SER A 78 -8.70 4.91 4.72
CA SER A 78 -9.98 5.55 5.01
C SER A 78 -11.00 4.51 5.47
N ILE A 79 -11.79 4.82 6.49
CA ILE A 79 -12.78 3.91 7.08
C ILE A 79 -14.17 4.50 6.91
N HIS A 80 -15.06 3.69 6.34
CA HIS A 80 -16.43 4.02 5.94
C HIS A 80 -17.40 2.89 6.28
N ARG A 81 -18.69 3.19 6.16
CA ARG A 81 -19.81 2.25 6.14
C ARG A 81 -20.58 2.45 4.85
N ASN A 82 -20.72 1.39 4.06
CA ASN A 82 -21.39 1.43 2.76
C ASN A 82 -22.90 1.67 2.89
N ALA A 83 -23.54 2.09 1.80
CA ALA A 83 -24.99 2.19 1.68
C ALA A 83 -25.44 1.96 0.25
N MET A 84 -26.64 1.42 0.10
CA MET A 84 -27.28 1.20 -1.21
C MET A 84 -28.46 2.12 -1.43
N PRO A 85 -28.81 2.42 -2.69
CA PRO A 85 -30.03 3.20 -3.00
C PRO A 85 -31.32 2.56 -2.46
N VAL A 86 -31.33 1.22 -2.30
CA VAL A 86 -32.42 0.47 -1.70
C VAL A 86 -31.90 -0.14 -0.40
N PRO A 87 -32.36 0.33 0.77
CA PRO A 87 -31.90 -0.17 2.05
C PRO A 87 -32.07 -1.70 2.18
N GLY A 88 -31.08 -2.37 2.77
CA GLY A 88 -31.08 -3.81 2.98
C GLY A 88 -30.79 -4.66 1.75
N SER A 89 -30.51 -4.06 0.58
CA SER A 89 -30.27 -4.81 -0.66
C SER A 89 -28.85 -5.41 -0.77
N ALA A 90 -27.93 -5.01 0.09
CA ALA A 90 -26.56 -5.55 0.15
C ALA A 90 -26.12 -5.74 1.58
N SER A 91 -25.11 -6.61 1.78
CA SER A 91 -24.51 -6.95 3.08
C SER A 91 -23.08 -7.41 2.84
N GLY A 92 -22.16 -7.14 3.78
CA GLY A 92 -20.77 -7.57 3.72
C GLY A 92 -19.78 -6.42 3.69
N ALA A 93 -18.51 -6.72 3.56
CA ALA A 93 -17.43 -5.73 3.53
C ALA A 93 -16.68 -5.77 2.21
N GLU A 94 -16.22 -4.60 1.76
CA GLU A 94 -15.36 -4.44 0.59
C GLU A 94 -14.27 -3.40 0.86
N THR A 95 -13.21 -3.45 0.08
CA THR A 95 -12.18 -2.41 0.16
C THR A 95 -11.94 -1.81 -1.23
N LEU A 96 -12.01 -0.50 -1.29
CA LEU A 96 -11.87 0.28 -2.51
C LEU A 96 -10.44 0.73 -2.70
N VAL A 97 -9.95 0.65 -3.94
CA VAL A 97 -8.62 1.08 -4.36
C VAL A 97 -8.70 2.00 -5.57
N TYR A 98 -7.65 2.77 -5.84
CA TYR A 98 -7.55 3.52 -7.09
C TYR A 98 -7.42 2.58 -8.29
N GLU A 99 -6.53 1.59 -8.16
CA GLU A 99 -6.22 0.55 -9.13
C GLU A 99 -5.92 -0.75 -8.37
N ASP A 100 -6.38 -1.90 -8.86
CA ASP A 100 -6.13 -3.21 -8.24
C ASP A 100 -4.70 -3.70 -8.52
N SER A 101 -3.72 -2.95 -8.01
CA SER A 101 -2.30 -3.24 -8.19
C SER A 101 -1.45 -2.79 -6.99
N GLY A 102 -0.23 -3.35 -6.87
CA GLY A 102 0.76 -2.94 -5.87
C GLY A 102 0.32 -3.11 -4.41
N ALA A 103 0.93 -2.31 -3.53
CA ALA A 103 0.74 -2.39 -2.08
C ALA A 103 -0.70 -2.05 -1.64
N ALA A 104 -1.40 -1.13 -2.34
CA ALA A 104 -2.79 -0.80 -2.04
C ALA A 104 -3.71 -2.02 -2.25
N ALA A 105 -3.57 -2.71 -3.37
CA ALA A 105 -4.35 -3.91 -3.66
C ALA A 105 -4.01 -5.07 -2.71
N LEU A 106 -2.74 -5.21 -2.32
CA LEU A 106 -2.32 -6.18 -1.31
C LEU A 106 -2.99 -5.90 0.04
N MET A 107 -2.95 -4.64 0.48
CA MET A 107 -3.59 -4.20 1.73
C MET A 107 -5.10 -4.44 1.70
N ALA A 108 -5.76 -4.10 0.60
CA ALA A 108 -7.19 -4.31 0.43
C ALA A 108 -7.57 -5.79 0.56
N ARG A 109 -6.79 -6.69 -0.09
CA ARG A 109 -7.01 -8.14 0.02
C ARG A 109 -6.77 -8.67 1.44
N ASN A 110 -5.72 -8.20 2.12
CA ASN A 110 -5.42 -8.62 3.48
C ASN A 110 -6.49 -8.15 4.47
N ILE A 111 -6.98 -6.92 4.34
CA ILE A 111 -8.08 -6.39 5.16
C ILE A 111 -9.36 -7.19 4.90
N ASN A 112 -9.75 -7.38 3.62
CA ASN A 112 -10.96 -8.13 3.29
C ASN A 112 -10.91 -9.56 3.80
N SER A 113 -9.77 -10.25 3.69
CA SER A 113 -9.59 -11.60 4.22
C SER A 113 -9.73 -11.64 5.75
N ALA A 114 -9.19 -10.66 6.46
CA ALA A 114 -9.32 -10.57 7.90
C ALA A 114 -10.78 -10.25 8.33
N MET A 115 -11.46 -9.36 7.59
CA MET A 115 -12.88 -9.05 7.80
C MET A 115 -13.78 -10.27 7.53
N GLU A 116 -13.48 -11.08 6.53
CA GLU A 116 -14.16 -12.35 6.24
C GLU A 116 -13.98 -13.33 7.40
N ASN A 117 -12.78 -13.48 7.93
CA ASN A 117 -12.50 -14.31 9.10
C ASN A 117 -13.24 -13.80 10.36
N ALA A 118 -13.50 -12.50 10.46
CA ALA A 118 -14.30 -11.91 11.53
C ALA A 118 -15.81 -12.14 11.34
N GLY A 119 -16.26 -12.56 10.16
CA GLY A 119 -17.63 -12.97 9.85
C GLY A 119 -18.39 -12.14 8.84
N TYR A 120 -17.78 -11.15 8.19
CA TYR A 120 -18.37 -10.45 7.06
C TYR A 120 -18.36 -11.30 5.77
N ALA A 121 -19.37 -11.16 4.93
CA ALA A 121 -19.25 -11.57 3.54
C ALA A 121 -18.20 -10.70 2.84
N ASN A 122 -17.22 -11.32 2.18
CA ASN A 122 -16.18 -10.64 1.44
C ASN A 122 -16.67 -10.29 0.03
N LEU A 123 -16.89 -9.00 -0.23
CA LEU A 123 -17.35 -8.50 -1.52
C LEU A 123 -16.20 -8.17 -2.49
N GLY A 124 -14.96 -8.34 -2.03
CA GLY A 124 -13.77 -8.19 -2.85
C GLY A 124 -13.15 -6.80 -2.83
N VAL A 125 -12.16 -6.64 -3.70
CA VAL A 125 -11.45 -5.36 -3.93
C VAL A 125 -12.08 -4.70 -5.15
N ILE A 126 -12.46 -3.43 -5.01
CA ILE A 126 -13.18 -2.70 -6.06
C ILE A 126 -12.39 -1.46 -6.47
N GLU A 127 -12.14 -1.30 -7.75
CA GLU A 127 -11.52 -0.09 -8.28
C GLU A 127 -12.49 1.10 -8.25
N ARG A 128 -12.04 2.22 -7.68
CA ARG A 128 -12.78 3.49 -7.62
C ARG A 128 -11.86 4.68 -7.90
N PRO A 129 -11.35 4.80 -9.14
CA PRO A 129 -10.40 5.87 -9.51
C PRO A 129 -11.01 7.28 -9.42
N GLY A 130 -12.34 7.39 -9.30
CA GLY A 130 -13.04 8.65 -9.10
C GLY A 130 -12.94 9.22 -7.68
N LEU A 131 -12.65 8.40 -6.67
CA LEU A 131 -12.57 8.85 -5.29
C LEU A 131 -11.33 9.72 -5.04
N VAL A 132 -11.58 10.93 -4.53
CA VAL A 132 -10.53 11.95 -4.38
C VAL A 132 -9.44 11.47 -3.41
N VAL A 133 -9.81 10.86 -2.30
CA VAL A 133 -8.85 10.36 -1.29
C VAL A 133 -7.97 9.23 -1.80
N LEU A 134 -8.43 8.42 -2.76
CA LEU A 134 -7.63 7.38 -3.40
C LEU A 134 -6.75 7.94 -4.54
N ARG A 135 -7.29 8.93 -5.29
CA ARG A 135 -6.60 9.49 -6.46
C ARG A 135 -5.55 10.55 -6.12
N ARG A 136 -5.71 11.27 -5.01
CA ARG A 136 -4.90 12.45 -4.67
C ARG A 136 -3.90 12.20 -3.55
N THR A 137 -3.96 11.07 -2.87
CA THR A 137 -2.91 10.61 -1.96
C THR A 137 -1.70 10.12 -2.74
N GLN A 138 -0.50 10.33 -2.19
CA GLN A 138 0.79 10.02 -2.83
C GLN A 138 1.39 8.70 -2.36
N MET A 139 0.79 8.09 -1.34
CA MET A 139 1.15 6.78 -0.81
C MET A 139 0.08 5.75 -1.20
N PRO A 140 0.36 4.43 -1.07
CA PRO A 140 -0.66 3.39 -1.19
C PRO A 140 -1.88 3.71 -0.32
N ALA A 141 -3.07 3.73 -0.94
CA ALA A 141 -4.30 4.20 -0.33
C ALA A 141 -5.44 3.21 -0.53
N VAL A 142 -6.17 2.94 0.55
CA VAL A 142 -7.38 2.10 0.54
C VAL A 142 -8.53 2.80 1.26
N LEU A 143 -9.77 2.46 0.87
CA LEU A 143 -10.97 2.85 1.59
C LEU A 143 -11.75 1.57 1.93
N VAL A 144 -11.91 1.33 3.22
CA VAL A 144 -12.58 0.15 3.79
C VAL A 144 -14.04 0.48 4.03
N GLU A 145 -14.93 -0.31 3.45
CA GLU A 145 -16.37 -0.29 3.69
C GLU A 145 -16.72 -1.42 4.68
N ALA A 146 -16.85 -1.06 5.95
CA ALA A 146 -17.06 -2.01 7.06
C ALA A 146 -18.55 -2.35 7.24
N GLY A 147 -19.15 -3.01 6.25
CA GLY A 147 -20.56 -3.36 6.21
C GLY A 147 -21.46 -2.22 5.75
N PHE A 148 -22.73 -2.53 5.51
CA PHE A 148 -23.73 -1.58 5.03
C PHE A 148 -24.51 -0.98 6.20
N ILE A 149 -24.48 0.37 6.32
CA ILE A 149 -25.17 1.08 7.40
C ILE A 149 -26.71 1.01 7.25
N ASP A 150 -27.19 0.83 6.03
CA ASP A 150 -28.61 0.70 5.70
C ASP A 150 -29.12 -0.75 5.73
N ASN A 151 -28.34 -1.67 6.31
CA ASN A 151 -28.71 -3.08 6.49
C ASN A 151 -28.74 -3.43 8.00
N ASP A 152 -29.89 -3.89 8.50
CA ASP A 152 -30.09 -4.21 9.91
C ASP A 152 -29.19 -5.33 10.40
N ALA A 153 -28.92 -6.36 9.57
CA ALA A 153 -28.05 -7.48 9.94
C ALA A 153 -26.59 -7.01 10.06
N ASP A 154 -26.12 -6.17 9.13
CA ASP A 154 -24.77 -5.59 9.18
C ASP A 154 -24.62 -4.64 10.38
N ASN A 155 -25.65 -3.86 10.73
CA ASN A 155 -25.62 -3.01 11.92
C ASN A 155 -25.57 -3.82 13.21
N GLN A 156 -26.37 -4.88 13.32
CA GLN A 156 -26.32 -5.77 14.47
C GLN A 156 -24.98 -6.50 14.58
N PHE A 157 -24.41 -6.92 13.44
CA PHE A 157 -23.10 -7.54 13.40
C PHE A 157 -22.01 -6.55 13.83
N PHE A 158 -22.01 -5.34 13.27
CA PHE A 158 -21.07 -4.27 13.60
C PHE A 158 -21.08 -3.97 15.11
N ASP A 159 -22.27 -3.80 15.71
CA ASP A 159 -22.40 -3.46 17.12
C ASP A 159 -21.92 -4.58 18.05
N ARG A 160 -22.21 -5.85 17.69
CA ARG A 160 -21.81 -7.01 18.51
C ARG A 160 -20.34 -7.38 18.37
N ASN A 161 -19.72 -7.08 17.23
CA ASN A 161 -18.38 -7.52 16.91
C ASN A 161 -17.41 -6.34 16.67
N PHE A 162 -17.72 -5.17 17.21
CA PHE A 162 -16.97 -3.93 16.97
C PHE A 162 -15.46 -4.10 17.17
N ASP A 163 -15.05 -4.68 18.30
CA ASP A 163 -13.63 -4.88 18.60
C ASP A 163 -12.98 -5.91 17.65
N ALA A 164 -13.70 -6.96 17.25
CA ALA A 164 -13.19 -7.93 16.29
C ALA A 164 -13.04 -7.34 14.89
N ILE A 165 -13.94 -6.43 14.50
CA ILE A 165 -13.86 -5.69 13.23
C ILE A 165 -12.66 -4.75 13.25
N ALA A 166 -12.47 -3.99 14.33
CA ALA A 166 -11.31 -3.12 14.49
C ALA A 166 -9.99 -3.92 14.45
N GLN A 167 -9.96 -5.09 15.12
CA GLN A 167 -8.82 -5.98 15.09
C GLN A 167 -8.56 -6.51 13.67
N ALA A 168 -9.60 -6.96 12.95
CA ALA A 168 -9.47 -7.48 11.59
C ALA A 168 -8.87 -6.44 10.62
N ILE A 169 -9.34 -5.19 10.67
CA ILE A 169 -8.77 -4.11 9.85
C ILE A 169 -7.29 -3.88 10.20
N ALA A 170 -6.97 -3.80 11.50
CA ALA A 170 -5.60 -3.63 11.96
C ALA A 170 -4.70 -4.80 11.54
N ASP A 171 -5.16 -6.04 11.67
CA ASP A 171 -4.42 -7.24 11.27
C ASP A 171 -4.12 -7.25 9.77
N GLY A 172 -5.08 -6.86 8.93
CA GLY A 172 -4.88 -6.72 7.50
C GLY A 172 -3.80 -5.69 7.15
N ILE A 173 -3.79 -4.55 7.83
CA ILE A 173 -2.77 -3.50 7.69
C ILE A 173 -1.39 -4.04 8.14
N LEU A 174 -1.30 -4.63 9.34
CA LEU A 174 -0.07 -5.17 9.91
C LEU A 174 0.52 -6.28 9.03
N LYS A 175 -0.33 -7.17 8.54
CA LYS A 175 0.08 -8.23 7.62
C LYS A 175 0.68 -7.66 6.34
N THR A 176 0.06 -6.62 5.77
CA THR A 176 0.58 -5.95 4.57
C THR A 176 1.95 -5.33 4.82
N ILE A 177 2.11 -4.61 5.94
CA ILE A 177 3.40 -4.01 6.33
C ILE A 177 4.46 -5.10 6.46
N GLN A 178 4.13 -6.22 7.10
CA GLN A 178 5.05 -7.34 7.27
C GLN A 178 5.43 -7.98 5.92
N GLU A 179 4.46 -8.20 5.04
CA GLU A 179 4.70 -8.77 3.70
C GLU A 179 5.53 -7.83 2.82
N GLU A 180 5.29 -6.51 2.88
CA GLU A 180 6.08 -5.50 2.17
C GLU A 180 7.52 -5.40 2.73
N GLN A 181 7.70 -5.51 4.05
CA GLN A 181 9.04 -5.52 4.67
C GLN A 181 9.80 -6.81 4.37
N GLN A 182 9.10 -7.93 4.20
CA GLN A 182 9.68 -9.22 3.82
C GLN A 182 9.82 -9.37 2.31
N ALA A 183 9.09 -8.58 1.52
CA ALA A 183 9.26 -8.57 0.08
C ALA A 183 10.66 -8.09 -0.26
N CYS A 184 11.36 -8.86 -1.07
CA CYS A 184 12.65 -8.43 -1.58
C CYS A 184 12.49 -7.17 -2.41
N PRO A 185 13.21 -6.09 -2.11
CA PRO A 185 13.11 -4.88 -2.90
C PRO A 185 13.47 -5.18 -4.34
N ARG A 186 12.58 -4.81 -5.27
CA ARG A 186 12.85 -4.90 -6.70
C ARG A 186 13.69 -3.71 -7.11
N TYR A 187 14.94 -3.95 -7.42
CA TYR A 187 15.86 -2.92 -7.85
C TYR A 187 15.81 -2.73 -9.37
N TYR A 188 15.88 -1.48 -9.80
CA TYR A 188 16.28 -1.15 -11.15
C TYR A 188 17.80 -1.27 -11.25
N GLN A 189 18.28 -2.02 -12.22
CA GLN A 189 19.70 -2.25 -12.48
C GLN A 189 19.98 -1.92 -13.95
N ILE A 190 21.16 -1.45 -14.26
CA ILE A 190 21.51 -1.14 -15.64
C ILE A 190 22.39 -2.27 -16.18
N GLN A 191 21.85 -3.08 -17.08
CA GLN A 191 22.60 -4.12 -17.78
C GLN A 191 23.42 -3.47 -18.89
N THR A 192 24.72 -3.67 -18.85
CA THR A 192 25.67 -3.12 -19.83
C THR A 192 26.18 -4.19 -20.80
N GLY A 193 25.99 -5.47 -20.50
CA GLY A 193 26.36 -6.58 -21.36
C GLY A 193 25.74 -7.90 -20.97
N ALA A 194 25.68 -8.82 -21.93
CA ALA A 194 25.32 -10.21 -21.75
C ALA A 194 26.22 -11.06 -22.65
N PHE A 195 26.99 -11.95 -22.07
CA PHE A 195 28.08 -12.68 -22.74
C PHE A 195 27.93 -14.20 -22.53
N GLN A 196 28.22 -14.96 -23.56
CA GLN A 196 28.42 -16.41 -23.43
C GLN A 196 29.85 -16.74 -22.93
N ASN A 197 30.79 -15.82 -23.13
CA ASN A 197 32.18 -15.98 -22.72
C ASN A 197 32.41 -15.23 -21.40
N GLU A 198 32.78 -15.99 -20.37
CA GLU A 198 33.04 -15.47 -19.02
C GLU A 198 34.18 -14.44 -19.00
N GLN A 199 35.24 -14.65 -19.78
CA GLN A 199 36.37 -13.73 -19.85
C GLN A 199 35.97 -12.35 -20.41
N ALA A 200 35.06 -12.34 -21.40
CA ALA A 200 34.54 -11.09 -21.96
C ALA A 200 33.68 -10.34 -20.94
N ALA A 201 32.85 -11.04 -20.16
CA ALA A 201 32.08 -10.47 -19.09
C ALA A 201 32.99 -9.90 -17.97
N ALA A 202 34.02 -10.67 -17.58
CA ALA A 202 34.99 -10.26 -16.57
C ALA A 202 35.76 -9.00 -17.00
N SER A 203 36.20 -8.93 -18.27
CA SER A 203 36.89 -7.73 -18.79
C SER A 203 36.01 -6.49 -18.78
N GLN A 204 34.72 -6.61 -19.11
CA GLN A 204 33.80 -5.49 -19.04
C GLN A 204 33.52 -5.07 -17.58
N LEU A 205 33.36 -6.05 -16.68
CA LEU A 205 33.18 -5.80 -15.25
C LEU A 205 34.36 -5.02 -14.67
N GLU A 206 35.59 -5.47 -14.95
CA GLU A 206 36.82 -4.81 -14.50
C GLU A 206 36.92 -3.38 -15.05
N SER A 207 36.61 -3.17 -16.33
CA SER A 207 36.59 -1.82 -16.92
C SER A 207 35.61 -0.88 -16.23
N LEU A 208 34.42 -1.35 -15.88
CA LEU A 208 33.43 -0.56 -15.16
C LEU A 208 33.87 -0.23 -13.73
N LEU A 209 34.42 -1.23 -13.03
CA LEU A 209 34.94 -1.03 -11.66
C LEU A 209 36.11 -0.06 -11.61
N MET A 210 37.02 -0.11 -12.58
CA MET A 210 38.15 0.83 -12.69
C MET A 210 37.69 2.27 -12.97
N GLN A 211 36.53 2.45 -13.62
CA GLN A 211 35.90 3.75 -13.83
C GLN A 211 35.06 4.21 -12.62
N GLY A 212 35.01 3.43 -11.54
CA GLY A 212 34.29 3.77 -10.32
C GLY A 212 32.79 3.44 -10.33
N TYR A 213 32.31 2.73 -11.34
CA TYR A 213 30.92 2.29 -11.36
C TYR A 213 30.69 1.12 -10.39
N PRO A 214 29.57 1.06 -9.65
CA PRO A 214 29.21 -0.07 -8.78
C PRO A 214 28.70 -1.25 -9.63
N ALA A 215 29.62 -1.88 -10.37
CA ALA A 215 29.32 -2.96 -11.29
C ALA A 215 29.43 -4.33 -10.63
N PHE A 216 28.64 -5.28 -11.10
CA PHE A 216 28.65 -6.68 -10.68
C PHE A 216 28.21 -7.61 -11.81
N GLN A 217 28.53 -8.90 -11.66
CA GLN A 217 28.15 -9.93 -12.62
C GLN A 217 27.12 -10.85 -12.02
N ILE A 218 26.16 -11.25 -12.84
CA ILE A 218 25.20 -12.31 -12.52
C ILE A 218 25.23 -13.38 -13.59
N HIS A 219 24.88 -14.60 -13.18
CA HIS A 219 24.80 -15.76 -14.08
C HIS A 219 23.34 -16.13 -14.32
N ASP A 220 22.98 -16.32 -15.59
CA ASP A 220 21.65 -16.77 -15.99
C ASP A 220 21.86 -17.92 -17.00
N GLY A 221 21.85 -19.14 -16.47
CA GLY A 221 22.27 -20.32 -17.22
C GLY A 221 23.70 -20.17 -17.73
N ASN A 222 23.89 -20.20 -19.05
CA ASN A 222 25.20 -20.05 -19.71
C ASN A 222 25.49 -18.59 -20.11
N ILE A 223 24.72 -17.62 -19.62
CA ILE A 223 24.91 -16.22 -19.96
C ILE A 223 25.46 -15.48 -18.74
N HIS A 224 26.54 -14.74 -18.94
CA HIS A 224 27.18 -13.86 -17.97
C HIS A 224 26.71 -12.43 -18.24
N LYS A 225 25.86 -11.88 -17.35
CA LYS A 225 25.33 -10.52 -17.47
C LYS A 225 26.14 -9.59 -16.59
N VAL A 226 26.55 -8.45 -17.12
CA VAL A 226 27.22 -7.39 -16.36
C VAL A 226 26.23 -6.27 -16.11
N ARG A 227 26.10 -5.86 -14.85
CA ARG A 227 25.14 -4.87 -14.40
C ARG A 227 25.81 -3.81 -13.54
N VAL A 228 25.18 -2.63 -13.48
CA VAL A 228 25.62 -1.48 -12.71
C VAL A 228 24.50 -0.99 -11.81
N GLY A 229 24.80 -0.82 -10.52
CA GLY A 229 23.92 -0.25 -9.53
C GLY A 229 22.71 -1.11 -9.17
N ALA A 230 22.04 -0.71 -8.10
CA ALA A 230 20.77 -1.25 -7.66
C ALA A 230 19.94 -0.07 -7.09
N PHE A 231 18.93 0.37 -7.81
CA PHE A 231 18.18 1.59 -7.51
C PHE A 231 16.72 1.25 -7.21
N LEU A 232 16.19 1.73 -6.09
CA LEU A 232 14.76 1.62 -5.79
C LEU A 232 13.91 2.53 -6.68
N ASN A 233 14.48 3.64 -7.13
CA ASN A 233 13.79 4.65 -7.93
C ASN A 233 14.28 4.60 -9.40
N LEU A 234 13.33 4.59 -10.35
CA LEU A 234 13.61 4.58 -11.79
C LEU A 234 14.39 5.81 -12.24
N ASP A 235 14.13 6.99 -11.68
CA ASP A 235 14.82 8.23 -12.09
C ASP A 235 16.31 8.18 -11.74
N ASN A 236 16.66 7.53 -10.61
CA ASN A 236 18.06 7.32 -10.23
C ASN A 236 18.74 6.32 -11.17
N ALA A 237 18.03 5.25 -11.56
CA ALA A 237 18.53 4.31 -12.55
C ALA A 237 18.71 4.96 -13.92
N ALA A 238 17.74 5.79 -14.35
CA ALA A 238 17.81 6.51 -15.62
C ALA A 238 18.98 7.51 -15.67
N ARG A 239 19.29 8.19 -14.55
CA ARG A 239 20.48 9.06 -14.46
C ARG A 239 21.78 8.25 -14.64
N MET A 240 21.92 7.15 -13.93
CA MET A 240 23.07 6.25 -14.05
C MET A 240 23.16 5.66 -15.47
N GLU A 241 22.04 5.30 -16.08
CA GLU A 241 22.00 4.84 -17.47
C GLU A 241 22.55 5.90 -18.44
N GLN A 242 22.15 7.16 -18.24
CA GLN A 242 22.64 8.26 -19.09
C GLN A 242 24.15 8.48 -18.92
N GLU A 243 24.69 8.38 -17.72
CA GLU A 243 26.13 8.44 -17.43
C GLU A 243 26.89 7.33 -18.17
N LEU A 244 26.38 6.11 -18.10
CA LEU A 244 26.97 4.95 -18.78
C LEU A 244 26.92 5.08 -20.31
N LYS A 245 25.82 5.61 -20.86
CA LYS A 245 25.72 5.91 -22.31
C LYS A 245 26.74 6.96 -22.73
N ASN A 246 26.92 8.01 -21.93
CA ASN A 246 27.93 9.05 -22.18
C ASN A 246 29.35 8.49 -22.10
N SER A 247 29.59 7.43 -21.34
CA SER A 247 30.86 6.70 -21.25
C SER A 247 31.02 5.62 -22.33
N GLY A 248 30.06 5.53 -23.27
CA GLY A 248 30.14 4.65 -24.45
C GLY A 248 29.60 3.23 -24.25
N TYR A 249 28.92 2.95 -23.15
CA TYR A 249 28.30 1.64 -22.91
C TYR A 249 26.92 1.53 -23.55
N THR A 250 26.62 0.36 -24.11
CA THR A 250 25.25 -0.03 -24.44
C THR A 250 24.54 -0.40 -23.16
N THR A 251 23.30 0.09 -22.95
CA THR A 251 22.61 -0.06 -21.68
C THR A 251 21.16 -0.51 -21.86
N LEU A 252 20.66 -1.23 -20.88
CA LEU A 252 19.26 -1.61 -20.73
C LEU A 252 18.89 -1.54 -19.24
N ILE A 253 17.90 -0.72 -18.88
CA ILE A 253 17.36 -0.76 -17.51
C ILE A 253 16.52 -2.04 -17.37
N VAL A 254 16.88 -2.86 -16.39
CA VAL A 254 16.16 -4.07 -16.02
C VAL A 254 15.61 -3.90 -14.61
N ARG A 255 14.42 -4.43 -14.36
CA ARG A 255 13.83 -4.53 -13.02
C ARG A 255 13.73 -6.00 -12.68
N GLU A 256 14.59 -6.47 -11.81
CA GLU A 256 14.53 -7.86 -11.35
C GLU A 256 14.04 -7.92 -9.90
N SER A 257 13.14 -8.87 -9.69
CA SER A 257 12.90 -9.46 -8.40
C SER A 257 13.91 -10.59 -8.24
N ASP A 258 14.71 -10.59 -7.17
CA ASP A 258 15.06 -11.83 -6.50
C ASP A 258 16.25 -12.66 -7.01
N VAL A 259 17.38 -12.08 -7.36
CA VAL A 259 18.59 -12.92 -7.46
C VAL A 259 19.28 -13.10 -6.10
N TYR A 260 18.98 -12.30 -5.09
CA TYR A 260 19.53 -12.42 -3.74
C TYR A 260 18.55 -11.95 -2.65
N CYS A 261 17.40 -12.61 -2.55
CA CYS A 261 16.56 -12.44 -1.37
C CYS A 261 16.81 -13.58 -0.38
N PRO A 262 17.37 -13.33 0.82
CA PRO A 262 17.62 -14.36 1.83
C PRO A 262 16.34 -15.02 2.37
N TYR A 263 15.16 -14.51 2.02
CA TYR A 263 13.86 -15.01 2.47
C TYR A 263 13.18 -15.99 1.51
N ASN A 264 13.79 -16.30 0.36
CA ASN A 264 13.29 -17.29 -0.62
C ASN A 264 14.02 -18.63 -0.56
N GLN A 265 14.62 -19.00 0.59
CA GLN A 265 15.20 -20.33 0.83
C GLN A 265 14.37 -21.11 1.83
#